data_513028e7ec76b7759fb8dae5c698590f
#
_entry.id   513028e7ec76b7759fb8dae5c698590f
#
_cell.length_a   1.000
_cell.length_b   1.000
_cell.length_c   1.000
_cell.angle_alpha   90.00
_cell.angle_beta   90.00
_cell.angle_gamma   90.00
#
_symmetry.space_group_name_H-M   'P 1'
#
loop_
_entity.id
_entity.type
_entity.pdbx_description
1 polymer ?
#
loop_
_entity_poly.entity_id
_entity_poly.type
_entity_poly.pdbx_seq_one_letter_code
_entity_poly.pdbx_strand_id
1 'polypeptide(L)' 'MNAEFYDMKAKAKVTAKVTEKVTYGEGTKTRYAFRAKTQDGRNLAKFVSEKDFKAAKI' A
#
# COMPACT_ATOMS: atom_id res chain seq x y z
N MET A 1 -1.99 -9.23 -6.20
CA MET A 1 -1.87 -7.95 -6.91
C MET A 1 -0.55 -7.28 -6.55
N ASN A 2 0.13 -6.76 -7.56
CA ASN A 2 1.39 -6.05 -7.34
C ASN A 2 1.15 -4.56 -7.39
N ALA A 3 1.90 -3.81 -6.61
CA ALA A 3 1.83 -2.36 -6.61
C ALA A 3 3.24 -1.78 -6.46
N GLU A 4 3.40 -0.55 -6.90
CA GLU A 4 4.66 0.16 -6.80
C GLU A 4 4.68 0.93 -5.48
N PHE A 5 5.71 0.68 -4.69
CA PHE A 5 5.91 1.35 -3.41
C PHE A 5 7.22 2.11 -3.43
N TYR A 6 7.30 3.17 -2.66
CA TYR A 6 8.55 3.88 -2.50
C TYR A 6 9.24 3.40 -1.22
N ASP A 7 10.40 2.82 -1.37
CA ASP A 7 11.22 2.36 -0.25
C ASP A 7 12.16 3.47 0.17
N MET A 8 11.89 4.05 1.33
CA MET A 8 12.69 5.17 1.80
C MET A 8 14.11 4.77 2.19
N LYS A 9 14.32 3.54 2.60
CA LYS A 9 15.66 3.05 2.91
C LYS A 9 16.50 2.87 1.65
N ALA A 10 15.91 2.34 0.61
CA ALA A 10 16.59 2.16 -0.66
C ALA A 10 16.57 3.42 -1.51
N LYS A 11 15.74 4.40 -1.13
CA LYS A 11 15.52 5.64 -1.88
C LYS A 11 15.16 5.36 -3.33
N ALA A 12 14.34 4.35 -3.54
CA ALA A 12 13.94 3.92 -4.87
C ALA A 12 12.55 3.32 -4.83
N LYS A 13 11.91 3.31 -5.99
CA LYS A 13 10.61 2.66 -6.13
C LYS A 13 10.83 1.16 -6.27
N VAL A 14 10.02 0.40 -5.56
CA VAL A 14 10.06 -1.05 -5.66
C VAL A 14 8.66 -1.57 -5.93
N THR A 15 8.57 -2.65 -6.67
CA THR A 15 7.31 -3.34 -6.90
C THR A 15 7.21 -4.49 -5.91
N ALA A 16 6.13 -4.52 -5.18
CA ALA A 16 5.90 -5.56 -4.19
C ALA A 16 4.47 -6.07 -4.29
N LYS A 17 4.27 -7.30 -3.87
CA LYS A 17 2.95 -7.89 -3.84
C LYS A 17 2.18 -7.31 -2.66
N VAL A 18 0.99 -6.79 -2.95
CA VAL A 18 0.13 -6.25 -1.90
C VAL A 18 -0.41 -7.40 -1.08
N THR A 19 -0.13 -7.39 0.22
CA THR A 19 -0.55 -8.45 1.12
C THR A 19 -1.83 -8.11 1.85
N GLU A 20 -2.11 -6.84 2.08
CA GLU A 20 -3.36 -6.45 2.72
C GLU A 20 -3.74 -5.03 2.35
N LYS A 21 -5.01 -4.74 2.52
CA LYS A 21 -5.57 -3.40 2.35
C LYS A 21 -6.02 -2.92 3.71
N VAL A 22 -5.74 -1.65 4.00
CA VAL A 22 -6.15 -1.06 5.27
C VAL A 22 -6.88 0.25 5.01
N THR A 23 -7.80 0.56 5.90
CA THR A 23 -8.48 1.85 5.88
C THR A 23 -8.20 2.59 7.17
N TYR A 24 -7.95 3.88 7.03
CA TYR A 24 -7.81 4.77 8.17
C TYR A 24 -8.92 5.79 8.07
N GLY A 25 -9.75 5.88 9.08
CA GLY A 25 -10.87 6.81 9.07
C GLY A 25 -10.89 7.65 10.33
N GLU A 26 -11.04 8.95 10.15
CA GLU A 26 -11.29 9.87 11.25
C GLU A 26 -12.43 10.78 10.82
N GLY A 27 -13.56 10.65 11.46
CA GLY A 27 -14.72 11.45 11.13
C GLY A 27 -15.21 11.20 9.72
N THR A 28 -15.26 12.24 8.91
CA THR A 28 -15.78 12.13 7.55
C THR A 28 -14.70 11.82 6.52
N LYS A 29 -13.44 11.77 6.94
CA LYS A 29 -12.33 11.54 6.01
C LYS A 29 -11.81 10.13 6.17
N THR A 30 -11.98 9.33 5.14
CA THR A 30 -11.44 7.99 5.09
C THR A 30 -10.24 7.95 4.16
N ARG A 31 -9.17 7.35 4.62
CA ARG A 31 -7.96 7.16 3.81
C ARG A 31 -7.74 5.69 3.56
N TYR A 32 -7.28 5.38 2.40
CA TYR A 32 -7.05 4.00 1.98
C TYR A 32 -5.57 3.78 1.75
N ALA A 33 -5.09 2.59 2.09
CA ALA A 33 -3.70 2.26 1.90
C ALA A 33 -3.54 0.78 1.56
N PHE A 34 -2.49 0.49 0.82
CA PHE A 34 -2.06 -0.88 0.59
C PHE A 34 -0.85 -1.16 1.44
N ARG A 35 -0.76 -2.39 1.91
CA ARG A 35 0.41 -2.85 2.65
C ARG A 35 1.04 -4.01 1.91
N ALA A 36 2.34 -4.05 1.89
CA ALA A 36 3.09 -5.11 1.24
C ALA A 36 4.31 -5.46 2.06
N LYS A 37 4.87 -6.61 1.78
CA LYS A 37 6.06 -7.07 2.47
C LYS A 37 7.13 -7.34 1.43
N THR A 38 8.33 -6.85 1.67
CA THR A 38 9.45 -7.09 0.78
C THR A 38 10.03 -8.47 1.02
N GLN A 39 10.93 -8.90 0.15
CA GLN A 39 11.62 -10.17 0.30
C GLN A 39 12.49 -10.20 1.56
N ASP A 40 12.95 -9.03 2.00
CA ASP A 40 13.75 -8.92 3.23
C ASP A 40 12.90 -9.01 4.48
N GLY A 41 11.59 -9.05 4.35
CA GLY A 41 10.70 -9.05 5.51
C GLY A 41 10.30 -7.65 6.00
N ARG A 42 10.65 -6.60 5.27
CA ARG A 42 10.27 -5.24 5.64
C ARG A 42 8.85 -4.95 5.17
N ASN A 43 8.13 -4.17 5.94
CA ASN A 43 6.78 -3.79 5.59
C ASN A 43 6.79 -2.48 4.81
N LEU A 44 6.01 -2.44 3.74
CA LEU A 44 5.82 -1.25 2.94
C LEU A 44 4.36 -0.84 3.03
N ALA A 45 4.12 0.45 2.92
CA ALA A 45 2.77 0.98 2.90
C ALA A 45 2.68 2.11 1.89
N LYS A 46 1.51 2.24 1.26
CA LYS A 46 1.28 3.26 0.27
C LYS A 46 -0.16 3.75 0.38
N PHE A 47 -0.35 5.04 0.51
CA PHE A 47 -1.68 5.61 0.47
C PHE A 47 -2.18 5.62 -0.96
N VAL A 48 -3.42 5.20 -1.15
CA VAL A 48 -4.03 5.12 -2.47
C VAL A 48 -5.40 5.80 -2.43
N SER A 49 -5.93 6.11 -3.60
CA SER A 49 -7.27 6.67 -3.70
C SER A 49 -8.31 5.58 -3.48
N GLU A 50 -9.54 6.01 -3.18
CA GLU A 50 -10.65 5.07 -3.05
C GLU A 50 -10.84 4.24 -4.32
N LYS A 51 -10.66 4.86 -5.48
CA LYS A 51 -10.80 4.17 -6.75
C LYS A 51 -9.80 3.03 -6.87
N ASP A 52 -8.55 3.28 -6.53
CA ASP A 52 -7.52 2.26 -6.58
C ASP A 52 -7.78 1.17 -5.54
N PHE A 53 -8.23 1.58 -4.37
CA PHE A 53 -8.52 0.65 -3.28
C PHE A 53 -9.64 -0.33 -3.68
N LYS A 54 -10.70 0.20 -4.27
CA LYS A 54 -11.82 -0.64 -4.70
C LYS A 54 -11.48 -1.51 -5.90
N ALA A 55 -10.58 -1.04 -6.75
CA ALA A 55 -10.16 -1.81 -7.92
C ALA A 55 -9.21 -2.96 -7.56
N ALA A 56 -8.61 -2.91 -6.39
CA ALA A 56 -7.68 -3.95 -5.97
C ALA A 56 -8.43 -5.21 -5.54
N LYS A 57 -8.03 -6.32 -6.11
CA LYS A 57 -8.63 -7.62 -5.80
C LYS A 57 -7.72 -8.35 -4.82
N ILE A 58 -7.91 -8.07 -3.57
CA ILE A 58 -7.15 -8.73 -2.52
C ILE A 58 -8.12 -9.31 -1.51
#